data_c786c9746462becd12f44d02507f31c4
#
_entry.id   c786c9746462becd12f44d02507f31c4
#
_cell.length_a   1.000
_cell.length_b   1.000
_cell.length_c   1.000
_cell.angle_alpha   90.00
_cell.angle_beta   90.00
_cell.angle_gamma   90.00
#
_symmetry.space_group_name_H-M   'P 1'
#
loop_
_entity.id
_entity.type
_entity.pdbx_description
1 polymer ?
#
loop_
_entity_poly.entity_id
_entity_poly.type
_entity_poly.pdbx_seq_one_letter_code
_entity_poly.pdbx_strand_id
1 'polypeptide(L)'
;MFPESFTFSIADWVNGWVDSLVTNYGDVFRQISDTLLWAIVSLEGLLRAAPWWLMLAIVGVIAWHATRKVVTTAVIVGLLFLVGAVGLWDKLMQTLALMMVATIISVLIGIPLGILSARSNRLRSVLMPLLDIMQTMPSFVYLIPVLMLFGLGKVPAIFATVIYAAPPLIRLTDLGIRQVDGEVMEAINAFGANRWQQLFGVQLPLALPSIMAGINQTTMMALSMVVIASMIGARGLGEDVLVGIQTLNVGRGLEAGLAIVILAVVIDRITQAYGRPRHEVSK
;
A
#
# COMPACT_ATOMS: atom_id res chain seq x y z
N MET A 1 -24.18 -34.98 9.63
CA MET A 1 -23.25 -34.85 8.49
C MET A 1 -24.01 -34.22 7.34
N PHE A 2 -23.41 -33.35 6.59
CA PHE A 2 -24.02 -32.75 5.39
C PHE A 2 -24.09 -33.82 4.29
N PRO A 3 -25.22 -33.98 3.57
CA PRO A 3 -25.36 -35.03 2.56
C PRO A 3 -24.37 -34.87 1.42
N GLU A 4 -23.65 -35.92 1.06
CA GLU A 4 -22.64 -35.89 -0.02
C GLU A 4 -23.23 -35.54 -1.38
N SER A 5 -24.52 -35.83 -1.62
CA SER A 5 -25.22 -35.47 -2.87
C SER A 5 -25.36 -33.98 -3.11
N PHE A 6 -25.15 -33.14 -2.10
CA PHE A 6 -25.16 -31.66 -2.21
C PHE A 6 -23.75 -31.04 -2.15
N THR A 7 -22.70 -31.86 -2.03
CA THR A 7 -21.31 -31.33 -2.07
C THR A 7 -20.87 -31.19 -3.51
N PHE A 8 -20.30 -30.03 -3.81
CA PHE A 8 -19.63 -29.76 -5.08
C PHE A 8 -18.29 -29.08 -4.83
N SER A 9 -17.30 -29.37 -5.67
CA SER A 9 -15.98 -28.76 -5.60
C SER A 9 -15.88 -27.63 -6.63
N ILE A 10 -15.51 -26.44 -6.16
CA ILE A 10 -15.17 -25.32 -7.04
C ILE A 10 -13.69 -25.39 -7.46
N ALA A 11 -12.88 -26.20 -6.76
CA ALA A 11 -11.44 -26.23 -6.92
C ALA A 11 -11.01 -26.57 -8.36
N ASP A 12 -11.59 -27.61 -8.95
CA ASP A 12 -11.23 -28.07 -10.31
C ASP A 12 -11.58 -27.02 -11.37
N TRP A 13 -12.70 -26.35 -11.20
CA TRP A 13 -13.12 -25.27 -12.11
C TRP A 13 -12.17 -24.05 -12.01
N VAL A 14 -11.82 -23.65 -10.78
CA VAL A 14 -10.87 -22.53 -10.54
C VAL A 14 -9.48 -22.87 -11.06
N ASN A 15 -8.99 -24.09 -10.79
CA ASN A 15 -7.68 -24.55 -11.29
C ASN A 15 -7.65 -24.56 -12.82
N GLY A 16 -8.68 -25.12 -13.48
CA GLY A 16 -8.75 -25.13 -14.94
C GLY A 16 -8.80 -23.72 -15.54
N TRP A 17 -9.46 -22.77 -14.88
CA TRP A 17 -9.49 -21.39 -15.33
C TRP A 17 -8.12 -20.71 -15.19
N VAL A 18 -7.43 -20.90 -14.07
CA VAL A 18 -6.07 -20.37 -13.85
C VAL A 18 -5.07 -21.00 -14.82
N ASP A 19 -5.11 -22.31 -15.01
CA ASP A 19 -4.24 -23.02 -15.99
C ASP A 19 -4.46 -22.50 -17.41
N SER A 20 -5.71 -22.23 -17.79
CA SER A 20 -6.05 -21.63 -19.09
C SER A 20 -5.46 -20.20 -19.21
N LEU A 21 -5.53 -19.39 -18.15
CA LEU A 21 -4.92 -18.06 -18.14
C LEU A 21 -3.40 -18.12 -18.28
N VAL A 22 -2.74 -19.00 -17.52
CA VAL A 22 -1.28 -19.16 -17.56
C VAL A 22 -0.84 -19.64 -18.94
N THR A 23 -1.56 -20.60 -19.54
CA THR A 23 -1.23 -21.17 -20.85
C THR A 23 -1.40 -20.14 -21.98
N ASN A 24 -2.51 -19.39 -21.95
CA ASN A 24 -2.84 -18.47 -23.06
C ASN A 24 -2.16 -17.11 -22.93
N TYR A 25 -1.87 -16.64 -21.69
CA TYR A 25 -1.36 -15.29 -21.43
C TYR A 25 -0.04 -15.27 -20.66
N GLY A 26 0.67 -16.41 -20.56
CA GLY A 26 1.91 -16.55 -19.80
C GLY A 26 2.98 -15.53 -20.19
N ASP A 27 3.10 -15.21 -21.49
CA ASP A 27 4.06 -14.21 -21.98
C ASP A 27 3.72 -12.79 -21.51
N VAL A 28 2.43 -12.45 -21.41
CA VAL A 28 1.98 -11.16 -20.89
C VAL A 28 2.29 -11.06 -19.37
N PHE A 29 2.01 -12.12 -18.62
CA PHE A 29 2.35 -12.18 -17.20
C PHE A 29 3.86 -12.07 -16.98
N ARG A 30 4.66 -12.70 -17.82
CA ARG A 30 6.12 -12.60 -17.78
C ARG A 30 6.61 -11.18 -18.05
N GLN A 31 6.10 -10.50 -19.09
CA GLN A 31 6.47 -9.12 -19.40
C GLN A 31 6.12 -8.15 -18.28
N ILE A 32 4.92 -8.31 -17.67
CA ILE A 32 4.50 -7.52 -16.50
C ILE A 32 5.45 -7.81 -15.34
N SER A 33 5.78 -9.09 -15.11
CA SER A 33 6.69 -9.52 -14.06
C SER A 33 8.07 -8.91 -14.21
N ASP A 34 8.65 -8.97 -15.40
CA ASP A 34 9.99 -8.45 -15.71
C ASP A 34 10.04 -6.92 -15.51
N THR A 35 9.00 -6.22 -15.97
CA THR A 35 8.91 -4.76 -15.82
C THR A 35 8.83 -4.35 -14.35
N LEU A 36 7.96 -5.01 -13.58
CA LEU A 36 7.82 -4.76 -12.15
C LEU A 36 9.08 -5.14 -11.39
N LEU A 37 9.67 -6.29 -11.70
CA LEU A 37 10.91 -6.74 -11.08
C LEU A 37 12.04 -5.75 -11.32
N TRP A 38 12.17 -5.25 -12.55
CA TRP A 38 13.14 -4.20 -12.88
C TRP A 38 12.91 -2.94 -12.03
N ALA A 39 11.68 -2.46 -11.93
CA ALA A 39 11.36 -1.27 -11.14
C ALA A 39 11.68 -1.47 -9.64
N ILE A 40 11.34 -2.63 -9.07
CA ILE A 40 11.60 -2.95 -7.67
C ILE A 40 13.12 -3.04 -7.42
N VAL A 41 13.84 -3.79 -8.25
CA VAL A 41 15.29 -4.02 -8.09
C VAL A 41 16.06 -2.72 -8.29
N SER A 42 15.63 -1.88 -9.24
CA SER A 42 16.24 -0.57 -9.47
C SER A 42 16.06 0.35 -8.27
N LEU A 43 14.84 0.43 -7.73
CA LEU A 43 14.57 1.24 -6.53
C LEU A 43 15.33 0.70 -5.31
N GLU A 44 15.30 -0.61 -5.09
CA GLU A 44 16.04 -1.26 -4.01
C GLU A 44 17.54 -1.03 -4.14
N GLY A 45 18.09 -1.18 -5.34
CA GLY A 45 19.49 -0.90 -5.63
C GLY A 45 19.88 0.54 -5.32
N LEU A 46 19.03 1.50 -5.69
CA LEU A 46 19.22 2.92 -5.38
C LEU A 46 19.23 3.17 -3.85
N LEU A 47 18.25 2.62 -3.14
CA LEU A 47 18.13 2.81 -1.69
C LEU A 47 19.29 2.16 -0.92
N ARG A 48 19.76 0.99 -1.36
CA ARG A 48 20.88 0.27 -0.73
C ARG A 48 22.25 0.86 -1.08
N ALA A 49 22.40 1.41 -2.30
CA ALA A 49 23.63 2.07 -2.71
C ALA A 49 23.81 3.44 -2.04
N ALA A 50 22.71 4.07 -1.59
CA ALA A 50 22.78 5.36 -0.90
C ALA A 50 23.45 5.20 0.48
N PRO A 51 24.41 6.08 0.83
CA PRO A 51 25.00 6.08 2.16
C PRO A 51 23.92 6.27 3.24
N TRP A 52 24.03 5.52 4.35
CA TRP A 52 23.06 5.57 5.44
C TRP A 52 22.78 6.98 5.97
N TRP A 53 23.81 7.82 6.10
CA TRP A 53 23.68 9.21 6.55
C TRP A 53 22.86 10.06 5.56
N LEU A 54 22.99 9.81 4.24
CA LEU A 54 22.21 10.52 3.22
C LEU A 54 20.73 10.16 3.33
N MET A 55 20.41 8.88 3.53
CA MET A 55 19.03 8.43 3.72
C MET A 55 18.42 9.03 4.99
N LEU A 56 19.15 9.08 6.10
CA LEU A 56 18.70 9.75 7.33
C LEU A 56 18.48 11.25 7.10
N ALA A 57 19.36 11.90 6.35
CA ALA A 57 19.22 13.32 6.00
C ALA A 57 17.98 13.56 5.14
N ILE A 58 17.73 12.74 4.11
CA ILE A 58 16.54 12.84 3.24
C ILE A 58 15.26 12.68 4.07
N VAL A 59 15.19 11.63 4.88
CA VAL A 59 14.01 11.40 5.75
C VAL A 59 13.87 12.52 6.77
N GLY A 60 14.96 13.02 7.33
CA GLY A 60 14.96 14.17 8.23
C GLY A 60 14.42 15.44 7.58
N VAL A 61 14.84 15.75 6.36
CA VAL A 61 14.31 16.90 5.59
C VAL A 61 12.81 16.72 5.29
N ILE A 62 12.40 15.54 4.85
CA ILE A 62 10.97 15.25 4.59
C ILE A 62 10.15 15.39 5.87
N ALA A 63 10.61 14.80 6.98
CA ALA A 63 9.95 14.86 8.27
C ALA A 63 9.87 16.30 8.81
N TRP A 64 10.95 17.07 8.66
CA TRP A 64 10.97 18.50 9.02
C TRP A 64 9.98 19.31 8.18
N HIS A 65 10.00 19.12 6.87
CA HIS A 65 9.08 19.82 5.97
C HIS A 65 7.62 19.50 6.29
N ALA A 66 7.32 18.21 6.60
CA ALA A 66 5.98 17.74 6.89
C ALA A 66 5.48 18.24 8.28
N THR A 67 6.28 18.03 9.31
CA THR A 67 5.82 18.21 10.70
C THR A 67 6.10 19.62 11.27
N ARG A 68 7.11 20.31 10.73
CA ARG A 68 7.62 21.59 11.22
C ARG A 68 8.04 21.56 12.70
N LYS A 69 8.28 20.37 13.28
CA LYS A 69 8.64 20.15 14.69
C LYS A 69 10.00 19.47 14.80
N VAL A 70 10.97 20.15 15.42
CA VAL A 70 12.35 19.65 15.62
C VAL A 70 12.35 18.32 16.38
N VAL A 71 11.57 18.24 17.46
CA VAL A 71 11.51 17.06 18.34
C VAL A 71 11.00 15.84 17.57
N THR A 72 9.93 15.99 16.77
CA THR A 72 9.38 14.90 15.97
C THR A 72 10.39 14.43 14.91
N THR A 73 11.06 15.38 14.26
CA THR A 73 12.11 15.06 13.26
C THR A 73 13.27 14.32 13.90
N ALA A 74 13.75 14.79 15.06
CA ALA A 74 14.85 14.14 15.78
C ALA A 74 14.49 12.72 16.23
N VAL A 75 13.26 12.51 16.70
CA VAL A 75 12.74 11.18 17.07
C VAL A 75 12.69 10.25 15.84
N ILE A 76 12.16 10.73 14.71
CA ILE A 76 12.09 9.94 13.47
C ILE A 76 13.49 9.51 13.01
N VAL A 77 14.44 10.44 12.95
CA VAL A 77 15.83 10.15 12.55
C VAL A 77 16.51 9.21 13.54
N GLY A 78 16.31 9.43 14.86
CA GLY A 78 16.85 8.58 15.92
C GLY A 78 16.31 7.15 15.87
N LEU A 79 15.02 6.97 15.61
CA LEU A 79 14.41 5.64 15.46
C LEU A 79 14.97 4.90 14.24
N LEU A 80 15.14 5.56 13.09
CA LEU A 80 15.75 4.94 11.92
C LEU A 80 17.22 4.62 12.13
N PHE A 81 17.97 5.50 12.81
CA PHE A 81 19.35 5.22 13.20
C PHE A 81 19.45 3.98 14.09
N LEU A 82 18.50 3.80 15.04
CA LEU A 82 18.44 2.63 15.90
C LEU A 82 18.31 1.33 15.10
N VAL A 83 17.44 1.31 14.05
CA VAL A 83 17.31 0.13 13.18
C VAL A 83 18.63 -0.17 12.47
N GLY A 84 19.36 0.85 12.05
CA GLY A 84 20.70 0.70 11.47
C GLY A 84 21.71 0.16 12.47
N ALA A 85 21.68 0.64 13.72
CA ALA A 85 22.58 0.21 14.79
C ALA A 85 22.40 -1.28 15.18
N VAL A 86 21.17 -1.79 15.03
CA VAL A 86 20.85 -3.23 15.23
C VAL A 86 21.27 -4.10 14.01
N GLY A 87 21.78 -3.48 12.94
CA GLY A 87 22.27 -4.22 11.75
C GLY A 87 21.18 -4.57 10.72
N LEU A 88 19.97 -4.03 10.86
CA LEU A 88 18.83 -4.32 9.98
C LEU A 88 18.66 -3.32 8.83
N TRP A 89 19.66 -2.42 8.61
CA TRP A 89 19.57 -1.35 7.62
C TRP A 89 19.27 -1.84 6.20
N ASP A 90 20.02 -2.86 5.74
CA ASP A 90 19.86 -3.40 4.40
C ASP A 90 18.44 -3.99 4.18
N LYS A 91 17.95 -4.73 5.16
CA LYS A 91 16.59 -5.29 5.13
C LYS A 91 15.49 -4.24 5.25
N LEU A 92 15.76 -3.15 5.99
CA LEU A 92 14.90 -1.99 6.04
C LEU A 92 14.74 -1.34 4.65
N MET A 93 15.86 -1.17 3.90
CA MET A 93 15.81 -0.62 2.54
C MET A 93 15.06 -1.53 1.56
N GLN A 94 15.22 -2.85 1.66
CA GLN A 94 14.46 -3.82 0.88
C GLN A 94 12.95 -3.72 1.16
N THR A 95 12.57 -3.67 2.43
CA THR A 95 11.18 -3.51 2.86
C THR A 95 10.60 -2.19 2.38
N LEU A 96 11.36 -1.10 2.52
CA LEU A 96 10.95 0.22 2.07
C LEU A 96 10.71 0.26 0.55
N ALA A 97 11.61 -0.34 -0.25
CA ALA A 97 11.45 -0.43 -1.70
C ALA A 97 10.17 -1.16 -2.09
N LEU A 98 9.93 -2.35 -1.53
CA LEU A 98 8.75 -3.15 -1.82
C LEU A 98 7.46 -2.42 -1.44
N MET A 99 7.43 -1.84 -0.25
CA MET A 99 6.30 -1.08 0.25
C MET A 99 6.03 0.17 -0.60
N MET A 100 7.07 0.92 -0.98
CA MET A 100 6.92 2.13 -1.82
C MET A 100 6.32 1.76 -3.18
N VAL A 101 6.81 0.72 -3.86
CA VAL A 101 6.28 0.28 -5.15
C VAL A 101 4.82 -0.16 -5.01
N ALA A 102 4.50 -0.97 -4.00
CA ALA A 102 3.13 -1.42 -3.75
C ALA A 102 2.19 -0.23 -3.46
N THR A 103 2.63 0.73 -2.64
CA THR A 103 1.85 1.93 -2.32
C THR A 103 1.65 2.81 -3.56
N ILE A 104 2.69 3.04 -4.36
CA ILE A 104 2.58 3.83 -5.60
C ILE A 104 1.57 3.20 -6.56
N ILE A 105 1.65 1.88 -6.78
CA ILE A 105 0.69 1.17 -7.64
C ILE A 105 -0.73 1.27 -7.07
N SER A 106 -0.88 1.09 -5.75
CA SER A 106 -2.18 1.24 -5.07
C SER A 106 -2.76 2.65 -5.23
N VAL A 107 -1.92 3.68 -5.19
CA VAL A 107 -2.32 5.08 -5.40
C VAL A 107 -2.74 5.31 -6.85
N LEU A 108 -1.94 4.82 -7.81
CA LEU A 108 -2.23 4.95 -9.25
C LEU A 108 -3.54 4.26 -9.66
N ILE A 109 -3.93 3.19 -8.99
CA ILE A 109 -5.18 2.47 -9.23
C ILE A 109 -6.30 3.02 -8.34
N GLY A 110 -6.02 3.24 -7.06
CA GLY A 110 -7.01 3.54 -6.04
C GLY A 110 -7.64 4.93 -6.19
N ILE A 111 -6.85 5.96 -6.48
CA ILE A 111 -7.38 7.32 -6.66
C ILE A 111 -8.29 7.40 -7.90
N PRO A 112 -7.89 6.94 -9.11
CA PRO A 112 -8.79 6.95 -10.26
C PRO A 112 -10.07 6.15 -10.05
N LEU A 113 -9.99 4.96 -9.46
CA LEU A 113 -11.18 4.15 -9.15
C LEU A 113 -12.08 4.84 -8.11
N GLY A 114 -11.52 5.47 -7.10
CA GLY A 114 -12.28 6.26 -6.12
C GLY A 114 -12.99 7.46 -6.76
N ILE A 115 -12.31 8.18 -7.66
CA ILE A 115 -12.91 9.29 -8.42
C ILE A 115 -14.06 8.80 -9.32
N LEU A 116 -13.85 7.68 -10.04
CA LEU A 116 -14.87 7.10 -10.89
C LEU A 116 -16.08 6.61 -10.08
N SER A 117 -15.84 6.00 -8.93
CA SER A 117 -16.88 5.58 -7.98
C SER A 117 -17.67 6.78 -7.45
N ALA A 118 -16.99 7.87 -7.08
CA ALA A 118 -17.63 9.08 -6.60
C ALA A 118 -18.58 9.70 -7.64
N ARG A 119 -18.24 9.56 -8.92
CA ARG A 119 -19.01 10.12 -10.04
C ARG A 119 -20.13 9.23 -10.57
N SER A 120 -20.10 7.93 -10.30
CA SER A 120 -21.05 6.95 -10.83
C SER A 120 -21.65 6.09 -9.73
N ASN A 121 -22.93 6.32 -9.39
CA ASN A 121 -23.65 5.50 -8.42
C ASN A 121 -23.75 4.03 -8.87
N ARG A 122 -23.83 3.77 -10.19
CA ARG A 122 -23.85 2.40 -10.74
C ARG A 122 -22.52 1.70 -10.49
N LEU A 123 -21.40 2.37 -10.77
CA LEU A 123 -20.07 1.79 -10.48
C LEU A 123 -19.90 1.56 -8.99
N ARG A 124 -20.30 2.52 -8.16
CA ARG A 124 -20.22 2.43 -6.70
C ARG A 124 -20.99 1.24 -6.15
N SER A 125 -22.23 1.00 -6.63
CA SER A 125 -23.05 -0.12 -6.15
C SER A 125 -22.45 -1.50 -6.45
N VAL A 126 -21.57 -1.62 -7.43
CA VAL A 126 -20.83 -2.85 -7.75
C VAL A 126 -19.49 -2.87 -7.03
N LEU A 127 -18.78 -1.74 -7.04
CA LEU A 127 -17.42 -1.67 -6.50
C LEU A 127 -17.38 -1.81 -4.97
N MET A 128 -18.31 -1.16 -4.24
CA MET A 128 -18.28 -1.20 -2.76
C MET A 128 -18.44 -2.62 -2.19
N PRO A 129 -19.42 -3.46 -2.63
CA PRO A 129 -19.48 -4.83 -2.19
C PRO A 129 -18.24 -5.66 -2.56
N LEU A 130 -17.64 -5.42 -3.73
CA LEU A 130 -16.39 -6.07 -4.13
C LEU A 130 -15.25 -5.72 -3.16
N LEU A 131 -15.11 -4.43 -2.81
CA LEU A 131 -14.12 -3.99 -1.82
C LEU A 131 -14.40 -4.56 -0.43
N ASP A 132 -15.68 -4.77 -0.06
CA ASP A 132 -16.07 -5.45 1.19
C ASP A 132 -15.56 -6.89 1.21
N ILE A 133 -15.79 -7.64 0.13
CA ILE A 133 -15.29 -9.00 -0.01
C ILE A 133 -13.75 -8.99 0.08
N MET A 134 -13.09 -8.11 -0.66
CA MET A 134 -11.63 -8.00 -0.62
C MET A 134 -11.09 -7.72 0.79
N GLN A 135 -11.76 -6.92 1.62
CA GLN A 135 -11.29 -6.61 2.97
C GLN A 135 -11.63 -7.69 4.01
N THR A 136 -12.64 -8.52 3.76
CA THR A 136 -13.03 -9.63 4.66
C THR A 136 -12.25 -10.90 4.40
N MET A 137 -11.68 -11.07 3.21
CA MET A 137 -10.88 -12.24 2.89
C MET A 137 -9.57 -12.25 3.69
N PRO A 138 -9.15 -13.38 4.26
CA PRO A 138 -7.83 -13.52 4.87
C PRO A 138 -6.72 -13.19 3.86
N SER A 139 -5.73 -12.41 4.29
CA SER A 139 -4.65 -11.92 3.42
C SER A 139 -3.87 -13.04 2.70
N PHE A 140 -3.76 -14.21 3.30
CA PHE A 140 -3.12 -15.39 2.68
C PHE A 140 -3.84 -15.88 1.42
N VAL A 141 -5.16 -15.69 1.33
CA VAL A 141 -5.96 -16.17 0.19
C VAL A 141 -5.53 -15.46 -1.10
N TYR A 142 -5.09 -14.21 -1.01
CA TYR A 142 -4.60 -13.47 -2.18
C TYR A 142 -3.28 -14.01 -2.74
N LEU A 143 -2.47 -14.66 -1.90
CA LEU A 143 -1.18 -15.19 -2.34
C LEU A 143 -1.34 -16.33 -3.34
N ILE A 144 -2.36 -17.16 -3.16
CA ILE A 144 -2.53 -18.40 -3.96
C ILE A 144 -2.66 -18.09 -5.45
N PRO A 145 -3.66 -17.31 -5.92
CA PRO A 145 -3.80 -17.03 -7.35
C PRO A 145 -2.62 -16.24 -7.91
N VAL A 146 -2.06 -15.32 -7.12
CA VAL A 146 -0.93 -14.50 -7.58
C VAL A 146 0.34 -15.33 -7.72
N LEU A 147 0.56 -16.32 -6.84
CA LEU A 147 1.66 -17.28 -6.95
C LEU A 147 1.52 -18.16 -8.20
N MET A 148 0.31 -18.60 -8.52
CA MET A 148 0.07 -19.42 -9.72
C MET A 148 0.35 -18.63 -11.00
N LEU A 149 0.06 -17.32 -11.02
CA LEU A 149 0.26 -16.46 -12.19
C LEU A 149 1.71 -15.97 -12.37
N PHE A 150 2.40 -15.65 -11.25
CA PHE A 150 3.69 -14.93 -11.28
C PHE A 150 4.86 -15.70 -10.64
N GLY A 151 4.60 -16.90 -10.10
CA GLY A 151 5.63 -17.67 -9.38
C GLY A 151 5.95 -17.11 -8.00
N LEU A 152 7.15 -17.48 -7.46
CA LEU A 152 7.63 -17.02 -6.16
C LEU A 152 8.43 -15.73 -6.29
N GLY A 153 8.41 -14.87 -5.27
CA GLY A 153 9.29 -13.72 -5.18
C GLY A 153 8.60 -12.37 -4.94
N LYS A 154 9.29 -11.29 -5.34
CA LYS A 154 8.86 -9.90 -5.08
C LYS A 154 7.63 -9.49 -5.87
N VAL A 155 7.49 -9.96 -7.11
CA VAL A 155 6.39 -9.56 -7.99
C VAL A 155 5.04 -10.03 -7.47
N PRO A 156 4.82 -11.34 -7.18
CA PRO A 156 3.58 -11.78 -6.57
C PRO A 156 3.32 -11.12 -5.21
N ALA A 157 4.37 -10.85 -4.43
CA ALA A 157 4.24 -10.13 -3.17
C ALA A 157 3.63 -8.73 -3.35
N ILE A 158 4.06 -7.99 -4.39
CA ILE A 158 3.48 -6.67 -4.70
C ILE A 158 2.03 -6.78 -5.15
N PHE A 159 1.69 -7.69 -6.05
CA PHE A 159 0.31 -7.84 -6.49
C PHE A 159 -0.63 -8.17 -5.33
N ALA A 160 -0.26 -9.15 -4.50
CA ALA A 160 -1.04 -9.47 -3.31
C ALA A 160 -1.18 -8.28 -2.36
N THR A 161 -0.10 -7.51 -2.18
CA THR A 161 -0.10 -6.30 -1.35
C THR A 161 -1.01 -5.23 -1.93
N VAL A 162 -0.96 -4.97 -3.24
CA VAL A 162 -1.82 -3.98 -3.91
C VAL A 162 -3.30 -4.35 -3.78
N ILE A 163 -3.65 -5.63 -4.06
CA ILE A 163 -5.03 -6.11 -3.93
C ILE A 163 -5.55 -5.92 -2.49
N TYR A 164 -4.72 -6.25 -1.49
CA TYR A 164 -5.08 -6.13 -0.09
C TYR A 164 -5.16 -4.67 0.40
N ALA A 165 -4.25 -3.81 -0.06
CA ALA A 165 -4.06 -2.47 0.47
C ALA A 165 -4.80 -1.35 -0.28
N ALA A 166 -5.24 -1.57 -1.53
CA ALA A 166 -5.93 -0.56 -2.33
C ALA A 166 -7.37 -0.19 -1.86
N PRO A 167 -8.18 -1.11 -1.30
CA PRO A 167 -9.56 -0.84 -0.95
C PRO A 167 -9.80 0.40 -0.07
N PRO A 168 -9.04 0.65 1.02
CA PRO A 168 -9.24 1.84 1.84
C PRO A 168 -9.06 3.14 1.07
N LEU A 169 -8.07 3.20 0.19
CA LEU A 169 -7.82 4.40 -0.62
C LEU A 169 -8.96 4.68 -1.58
N ILE A 170 -9.48 3.65 -2.24
CA ILE A 170 -10.63 3.77 -3.14
C ILE A 170 -11.83 4.34 -2.37
N ARG A 171 -12.13 3.77 -1.19
CA ARG A 171 -13.26 4.21 -0.34
C ARG A 171 -13.11 5.62 0.18
N LEU A 172 -11.92 5.96 0.70
CA LEU A 172 -11.69 7.28 1.26
C LEU A 172 -11.61 8.36 0.18
N THR A 173 -11.18 8.03 -1.03
CA THR A 173 -11.25 8.92 -2.19
C THR A 173 -12.70 9.16 -2.62
N ASP A 174 -13.52 8.09 -2.76
CA ASP A 174 -14.95 8.20 -3.05
C ASP A 174 -15.68 9.05 -2.00
N LEU A 175 -15.45 8.74 -0.73
CA LEU A 175 -16.07 9.43 0.39
C LEU A 175 -15.68 10.91 0.43
N GLY A 176 -14.39 11.22 0.33
CA GLY A 176 -13.89 12.59 0.38
C GLY A 176 -14.44 13.47 -0.73
N ILE A 177 -14.59 12.93 -1.95
CA ILE A 177 -15.18 13.67 -3.07
C ILE A 177 -16.68 13.89 -2.85
N ARG A 178 -17.41 12.91 -2.33
CA ARG A 178 -18.86 13.02 -2.08
C ARG A 178 -19.22 13.90 -0.89
N GLN A 179 -18.31 14.06 0.05
CA GLN A 179 -18.49 14.89 1.24
C GLN A 179 -18.16 16.38 1.00
N VAL A 180 -17.74 16.75 -0.22
CA VAL A 180 -17.57 18.17 -0.55
C VAL A 180 -18.91 18.88 -0.41
N ASP A 181 -18.89 20.02 0.28
CA ASP A 181 -20.07 20.82 0.62
C ASP A 181 -20.90 21.13 -0.64
N GLY A 182 -22.22 20.89 -0.55
CA GLY A 182 -23.17 21.14 -1.61
C GLY A 182 -23.23 22.61 -2.00
N GLU A 183 -23.16 23.54 -1.03
CA GLU A 183 -23.18 24.98 -1.30
C GLU A 183 -21.98 25.42 -2.15
N VAL A 184 -20.80 24.86 -1.85
CA VAL A 184 -19.59 25.10 -2.65
C VAL A 184 -19.75 24.55 -4.07
N MET A 185 -20.39 23.38 -4.21
CA MET A 185 -20.67 22.79 -5.52
C MET A 185 -21.71 23.57 -6.31
N GLU A 186 -22.73 24.11 -5.65
CA GLU A 186 -23.73 25.00 -6.29
C GLU A 186 -23.09 26.32 -6.74
N ALA A 187 -22.25 26.92 -5.91
CA ALA A 187 -21.54 28.15 -6.26
C ALA A 187 -20.67 27.97 -7.50
N ILE A 188 -19.86 26.88 -7.56
CA ILE A 188 -18.99 26.66 -8.71
C ILE A 188 -19.78 26.32 -9.99
N ASN A 189 -20.95 25.67 -9.85
CA ASN A 189 -21.89 25.46 -10.98
C ASN A 189 -22.45 26.76 -11.48
N ALA A 190 -22.82 27.71 -10.60
CA ALA A 190 -23.31 29.01 -10.96
C ALA A 190 -22.28 29.85 -11.76
N PHE A 191 -20.99 29.66 -11.49
CA PHE A 191 -19.89 30.25 -12.28
C PHE A 191 -19.64 29.53 -13.62
N GLY A 192 -20.41 28.49 -13.98
CA GLY A 192 -20.32 27.79 -15.25
C GLY A 192 -19.13 26.84 -15.36
N ALA A 193 -18.58 26.40 -14.24
CA ALA A 193 -17.44 25.48 -14.25
C ALA A 193 -17.82 24.11 -14.84
N ASN A 194 -16.98 23.61 -15.75
CA ASN A 194 -17.15 22.28 -16.30
C ASN A 194 -16.74 21.17 -15.30
N ARG A 195 -17.05 19.91 -15.59
CA ARG A 195 -16.80 18.76 -14.70
C ARG A 195 -15.33 18.56 -14.32
N TRP A 196 -14.39 18.95 -15.17
CA TRP A 196 -12.96 18.87 -14.89
C TRP A 196 -12.50 19.99 -13.96
N GLN A 197 -13.01 21.21 -14.19
CA GLN A 197 -12.75 22.36 -13.31
C GLN A 197 -13.32 22.11 -11.91
N GLN A 198 -14.51 21.53 -11.80
CA GLN A 198 -15.09 21.12 -10.51
C GLN A 198 -14.22 20.08 -9.81
N LEU A 199 -13.75 19.04 -10.54
CA LEU A 199 -12.92 17.98 -9.95
C LEU A 199 -11.59 18.52 -9.46
N PHE A 200 -10.81 19.12 -10.35
CA PHE A 200 -9.43 19.52 -10.03
C PHE A 200 -9.35 20.84 -9.25
N GLY A 201 -10.31 21.75 -9.46
CA GLY A 201 -10.34 23.05 -8.80
C GLY A 201 -10.96 23.04 -7.41
N VAL A 202 -11.89 22.12 -7.14
CA VAL A 202 -12.67 22.13 -5.87
C VAL A 202 -12.69 20.78 -5.20
N GLN A 203 -13.18 19.74 -5.89
CA GLN A 203 -13.42 18.45 -5.23
C GLN A 203 -12.15 17.79 -4.71
N LEU A 204 -11.11 17.65 -5.55
CA LEU A 204 -9.85 17.03 -5.14
C LEU A 204 -9.11 17.83 -4.05
N PRO A 205 -8.98 19.16 -4.15
CA PRO A 205 -8.39 19.97 -3.06
C PRO A 205 -9.12 19.82 -1.73
N LEU A 206 -10.46 19.82 -1.73
CA LEU A 206 -11.25 19.66 -0.52
C LEU A 206 -11.28 18.22 -0.01
N ALA A 207 -11.20 17.22 -0.90
CA ALA A 207 -11.10 15.80 -0.55
C ALA A 207 -9.68 15.38 -0.12
N LEU A 208 -8.67 16.23 -0.30
CA LEU A 208 -7.27 15.90 -0.05
C LEU A 208 -7.01 15.31 1.35
N PRO A 209 -7.59 15.80 2.46
CA PRO A 209 -7.40 15.18 3.77
C PRO A 209 -7.88 13.73 3.81
N SER A 210 -9.04 13.42 3.20
CA SER A 210 -9.57 12.06 3.13
C SER A 210 -8.72 11.16 2.23
N ILE A 211 -8.23 11.68 1.10
CA ILE A 211 -7.32 10.96 0.21
C ILE A 211 -6.00 10.64 0.92
N MET A 212 -5.42 11.59 1.64
CA MET A 212 -4.20 11.39 2.42
C MET A 212 -4.39 10.37 3.56
N ALA A 213 -5.56 10.37 4.20
CA ALA A 213 -5.91 9.33 5.17
C ALA A 213 -5.99 7.95 4.49
N GLY A 214 -6.53 7.88 3.27
CA GLY A 214 -6.55 6.68 2.44
C GLY A 214 -5.15 6.19 2.08
N ILE A 215 -4.26 7.07 1.65
CA ILE A 215 -2.85 6.75 1.35
C ILE A 215 -2.16 6.23 2.62
N ASN A 216 -2.36 6.88 3.76
CA ASN A 216 -1.78 6.43 5.01
C ASN A 216 -2.25 5.02 5.39
N GLN A 217 -3.56 4.75 5.32
CA GLN A 217 -4.11 3.44 5.63
C GLN A 217 -3.61 2.36 4.66
N THR A 218 -3.56 2.65 3.36
CA THR A 218 -2.98 1.77 2.34
C THR A 218 -1.52 1.44 2.65
N THR A 219 -0.73 2.42 3.04
CA THR A 219 0.69 2.23 3.38
C THR A 219 0.85 1.34 4.62
N MET A 220 0.00 1.52 5.65
CA MET A 220 0.01 0.66 6.84
C MET A 220 -0.39 -0.78 6.50
N MET A 221 -1.39 -0.98 5.63
CA MET A 221 -1.78 -2.31 5.17
C MET A 221 -0.68 -2.94 4.31
N ALA A 222 0.02 -2.16 3.47
CA ALA A 222 1.16 -2.65 2.70
C ALA A 222 2.30 -3.13 3.62
N LEU A 223 2.59 -2.40 4.69
CA LEU A 223 3.57 -2.84 5.71
C LEU A 223 3.14 -4.12 6.42
N SER A 224 1.87 -4.27 6.75
CA SER A 224 1.36 -5.50 7.35
C SER A 224 1.54 -6.73 6.45
N MET A 225 1.49 -6.53 5.12
CA MET A 225 1.74 -7.59 4.15
C MET A 225 3.21 -8.01 4.03
N VAL A 226 4.17 -7.24 4.51
CA VAL A 226 5.60 -7.53 4.37
C VAL A 226 5.98 -8.88 4.98
N VAL A 227 5.45 -9.21 6.15
CA VAL A 227 5.70 -10.51 6.81
C VAL A 227 5.09 -11.65 6.01
N ILE A 228 3.86 -11.47 5.54
CA ILE A 228 3.16 -12.46 4.72
C ILE A 228 3.86 -12.63 3.37
N ALA A 229 4.29 -11.55 2.75
CA ALA A 229 5.05 -11.56 1.51
C ALA A 229 6.39 -12.31 1.64
N SER A 230 7.00 -12.32 2.82
CA SER A 230 8.22 -13.09 3.06
C SER A 230 8.03 -14.61 2.95
N MET A 231 6.81 -15.10 3.22
CA MET A 231 6.47 -16.53 3.08
C MET A 231 6.51 -17.00 1.62
N ILE A 232 6.40 -16.08 0.67
CA ILE A 232 6.47 -16.35 -0.77
C ILE A 232 7.78 -15.88 -1.41
N GLY A 233 8.81 -15.62 -0.59
CA GLY A 233 10.16 -15.31 -1.05
C GLY A 233 10.46 -13.82 -1.26
N ALA A 234 9.62 -12.91 -0.79
CA ALA A 234 9.97 -11.50 -0.73
C ALA A 234 10.94 -11.25 0.43
N ARG A 235 12.13 -10.76 0.10
CA ARG A 235 13.17 -10.45 1.09
C ARG A 235 12.90 -9.12 1.78
N GLY A 236 13.43 -8.97 2.99
CA GLY A 236 13.34 -7.76 3.81
C GLY A 236 13.18 -8.07 5.29
N LEU A 237 12.69 -7.12 6.09
CA LEU A 237 12.46 -7.30 7.53
C LEU A 237 11.48 -8.44 7.84
N GLY A 238 10.47 -8.67 7.00
CA GLY A 238 9.53 -9.76 7.17
C GLY A 238 10.18 -11.14 7.13
N GLU A 239 11.27 -11.32 6.36
CA GLU A 239 12.04 -12.55 6.31
C GLU A 239 12.66 -12.88 7.68
N ASP A 240 13.21 -11.88 8.40
CA ASP A 240 13.77 -12.13 9.73
C ASP A 240 12.71 -12.44 10.78
N VAL A 241 11.53 -11.83 10.67
CA VAL A 241 10.38 -12.22 11.50
C VAL A 241 9.99 -13.67 11.23
N LEU A 242 9.87 -14.06 9.96
CA LEU A 242 9.51 -15.42 9.57
C LEU A 242 10.56 -16.44 10.04
N VAL A 243 11.86 -16.16 9.82
CA VAL A 243 12.95 -17.02 10.31
C VAL A 243 12.95 -17.11 11.83
N GLY A 244 12.72 -15.98 12.53
CA GLY A 244 12.59 -15.97 13.99
C GLY A 244 11.48 -16.90 14.49
N ILE A 245 10.32 -16.91 13.81
CA ILE A 245 9.20 -17.81 14.12
C ILE A 245 9.59 -19.28 13.85
N GLN A 246 10.16 -19.56 12.67
CA GLN A 246 10.51 -20.94 12.25
C GLN A 246 11.61 -21.57 13.10
N THR A 247 12.56 -20.75 13.57
CA THR A 247 13.69 -21.21 14.41
C THR A 247 13.45 -21.02 15.90
N LEU A 248 12.26 -20.52 16.30
CA LEU A 248 11.92 -20.17 17.68
C LEU A 248 12.93 -19.19 18.31
N ASN A 249 13.55 -18.35 17.48
CA ASN A 249 14.47 -17.31 17.92
C ASN A 249 13.71 -16.02 18.20
N VAL A 250 13.26 -15.87 19.45
CA VAL A 250 12.44 -14.72 19.89
C VAL A 250 13.19 -13.40 19.71
N GLY A 251 14.49 -13.36 19.98
CA GLY A 251 15.31 -12.14 19.83
C GLY A 251 15.29 -11.62 18.40
N ARG A 252 15.61 -12.47 17.43
CA ARG A 252 15.62 -12.12 16.01
C ARG A 252 14.24 -11.67 15.51
N GLY A 253 13.20 -12.42 15.89
CA GLY A 253 11.82 -12.07 15.51
C GLY A 253 11.38 -10.72 16.09
N LEU A 254 11.73 -10.44 17.34
CA LEU A 254 11.42 -9.20 18.03
C LEU A 254 12.16 -8.00 17.43
N GLU A 255 13.47 -8.12 17.18
CA GLU A 255 14.27 -7.06 16.55
C GLU A 255 13.69 -6.66 15.18
N ALA A 256 13.41 -7.64 14.33
CA ALA A 256 12.81 -7.39 13.02
C ALA A 256 11.39 -6.82 13.12
N GLY A 257 10.58 -7.33 14.05
CA GLY A 257 9.25 -6.81 14.32
C GLY A 257 9.26 -5.35 14.78
N LEU A 258 10.17 -5.00 15.70
CA LEU A 258 10.35 -3.61 16.15
C LEU A 258 10.83 -2.71 15.01
N ALA A 259 11.71 -3.18 14.14
CA ALA A 259 12.16 -2.43 12.96
C ALA A 259 10.98 -2.12 12.00
N ILE A 260 10.04 -3.07 11.81
CA ILE A 260 8.81 -2.85 11.02
C ILE A 260 7.92 -1.81 11.70
N VAL A 261 7.75 -1.89 13.03
CA VAL A 261 6.96 -0.90 13.80
C VAL A 261 7.58 0.48 13.71
N ILE A 262 8.90 0.60 13.80
CA ILE A 262 9.61 1.86 13.65
C ILE A 262 9.36 2.44 12.25
N LEU A 263 9.50 1.63 11.21
CA LEU A 263 9.21 2.05 9.83
C LEU A 263 7.76 2.53 9.68
N ALA A 264 6.80 1.80 10.27
CA ALA A 264 5.39 2.17 10.29
C ALA A 264 5.17 3.53 10.95
N VAL A 265 5.73 3.74 12.15
CA VAL A 265 5.62 5.02 12.88
C VAL A 265 6.22 6.18 12.08
N VAL A 266 7.38 5.99 11.47
CA VAL A 266 8.05 7.01 10.65
C VAL A 266 7.17 7.44 9.49
N ILE A 267 6.63 6.47 8.75
CA ILE A 267 5.79 6.75 7.58
C ILE A 267 4.46 7.36 8.01
N ASP A 268 3.83 6.82 9.06
CA ASP A 268 2.57 7.34 9.60
C ASP A 268 2.70 8.81 10.00
N ARG A 269 3.74 9.17 10.73
CA ARG A 269 3.97 10.56 11.15
C ARG A 269 4.18 11.52 9.97
N ILE A 270 4.90 11.08 8.94
CA ILE A 270 5.14 11.87 7.74
C ILE A 270 3.84 12.03 6.94
N THR A 271 3.13 10.95 6.65
CA THR A 271 1.90 10.97 5.83
C THR A 271 0.76 11.73 6.51
N GLN A 272 0.55 11.55 7.82
CA GLN A 272 -0.44 12.31 8.58
C GLN A 272 -0.14 13.80 8.60
N ALA A 273 1.12 14.20 8.67
CA ALA A 273 1.49 15.60 8.66
C ALA A 273 1.16 16.31 7.34
N TYR A 274 1.26 15.59 6.21
CA TYR A 274 0.83 16.09 4.89
C TYR A 274 -0.69 16.12 4.72
N GLY A 275 -1.43 15.27 5.44
CA GLY A 275 -2.90 15.21 5.39
C GLY A 275 -3.62 16.28 6.22
N ARG A 276 -2.92 17.01 7.08
CA ARG A 276 -3.55 18.04 7.92
C ARG A 276 -3.91 19.29 7.13
N PRO A 277 -5.11 19.88 7.32
CA PRO A 277 -5.45 21.16 6.70
C PRO A 277 -4.46 22.25 7.18
N ARG A 278 -3.99 23.09 6.24
CA ARG A 278 -2.99 24.14 6.54
C ARG A 278 -3.42 25.15 7.62
N HIS A 279 -4.72 25.26 7.91
CA HIS A 279 -5.24 26.20 8.93
C HIS A 279 -4.99 25.79 10.40
N GLU A 280 -4.63 24.53 10.67
CA GLU A 280 -4.36 24.06 12.04
C GLU A 280 -2.86 24.16 12.46
N VAL A 281 -1.97 24.50 11.55
CA VAL A 281 -0.51 24.55 11.81
C VAL A 281 -0.07 25.87 12.44
N SER A 282 -0.97 26.85 12.62
CA SER A 282 -0.62 28.19 13.14
C SER A 282 -0.99 28.43 14.62
N LYS A 283 -1.27 27.36 15.39
CA LYS A 283 -1.46 27.47 16.84
C LYS A 283 -0.42 26.71 17.63
#